data_abde9bb04324b7cd6094f9ce2480bd69
#
_entry.id   abde9bb04324b7cd6094f9ce2480bd69
#
_cell.length_a   1.000
_cell.length_b   1.000
_cell.length_c   1.000
_cell.angle_alpha   90.00
_cell.angle_beta   90.00
_cell.angle_gamma   90.00
#
_symmetry.space_group_name_H-M   'P 1'
#
loop_
_entity.id
_entity.type
_entity.pdbx_description
1 polymer ?
#
loop_
_entity_poly.entity_id
_entity_poly.type
_entity_poly.pdbx_seq_one_letter_code
_entity_poly.pdbx_strand_id
1 'polypeptide(L)'
;MITGVHTMFYSSQAEELRAFIRDKLGFPFTDVGDGWLIFDLPEADMGCHPADPEGSQPAGTHNISFYCDDIQGTVAELKRRGVEFIGDISDEGYGLVTHFKMPGGVEAQLYQPHYSKKPRKR
;
A
#
# COMPACT_ATOMS: atom_id res chain seq x y z
N MET A 1 -23.02 6.91 -9.95
CA MET A 1 -22.50 5.65 -9.36
C MET A 1 -21.00 5.70 -9.26
N ILE A 2 -20.46 5.29 -8.13
CA ILE A 2 -19.01 5.25 -7.91
C ILE A 2 -18.43 4.10 -8.73
N THR A 3 -17.36 4.37 -9.50
CA THR A 3 -16.76 3.36 -10.39
C THR A 3 -15.34 2.96 -9.98
N GLY A 4 -14.77 3.59 -8.98
CA GLY A 4 -13.43 3.25 -8.54
C GLY A 4 -12.99 4.13 -7.38
N VAL A 5 -11.74 3.93 -6.96
CA VAL A 5 -11.12 4.69 -5.88
C VAL A 5 -9.80 5.25 -6.39
N HIS A 6 -9.56 6.51 -6.09
CA HIS A 6 -8.28 7.17 -6.36
C HIS A 6 -7.61 7.47 -5.03
N THR A 7 -6.33 7.15 -4.92
CA THR A 7 -5.56 7.45 -3.72
C THR A 7 -4.35 8.31 -4.06
N MET A 8 -3.85 9.03 -3.09
CA MET A 8 -2.75 9.97 -3.30
C MET A 8 -1.79 9.91 -2.12
N PHE A 9 -0.51 9.70 -2.41
CA PHE A 9 0.56 9.86 -1.43
C PHE A 9 1.13 11.27 -1.55
N TYR A 10 1.40 11.91 -0.43
CA TYR A 10 2.11 13.17 -0.40
C TYR A 10 3.53 12.90 0.06
N SER A 11 4.51 13.14 -0.81
CA SER A 11 5.91 12.80 -0.58
C SER A 11 6.79 14.03 -0.80
N SER A 12 7.80 14.20 0.03
CA SER A 12 8.80 15.24 -0.18
C SER A 12 9.71 14.93 -1.38
N GLN A 13 9.63 13.72 -1.92
CA GLN A 13 10.40 13.28 -3.08
C GLN A 13 9.47 12.58 -4.07
N ALA A 14 8.54 13.34 -4.64
CA ALA A 14 7.49 12.77 -5.47
C ALA A 14 8.01 12.07 -6.73
N GLU A 15 9.04 12.62 -7.36
CA GLU A 15 9.64 11.99 -8.55
C GLU A 15 10.25 10.64 -8.21
N GLU A 16 11.01 10.59 -7.12
CA GLU A 16 11.64 9.35 -6.65
C GLU A 16 10.60 8.33 -6.22
N LEU A 17 9.50 8.79 -5.62
CA LEU A 17 8.40 7.90 -5.24
C LEU A 17 7.73 7.29 -6.47
N ARG A 18 7.48 8.08 -7.51
CA ARG A 18 6.92 7.56 -8.76
C ARG A 18 7.83 6.51 -9.39
N ALA A 19 9.14 6.79 -9.43
CA ALA A 19 10.11 5.83 -9.96
C ALA A 19 10.15 4.55 -9.12
N PHE A 20 10.08 4.67 -7.80
CA PHE A 20 10.04 3.54 -6.89
C PHE A 20 8.82 2.64 -7.17
N ILE A 21 7.65 3.23 -7.29
CA ILE A 21 6.40 2.47 -7.52
C ILE A 21 6.45 1.80 -8.89
N ARG A 22 6.93 2.51 -9.91
CA ARG A 22 7.08 1.97 -11.25
C ARG A 22 8.08 0.82 -11.30
N ASP A 23 9.27 1.00 -10.70
CA ASP A 23 10.39 0.10 -10.92
C ASP A 23 10.46 -1.03 -9.89
N LYS A 24 10.09 -0.77 -8.64
CA LYS A 24 10.21 -1.75 -7.55
C LYS A 24 8.90 -2.44 -7.24
N LEU A 25 7.79 -1.73 -7.20
CA LEU A 25 6.48 -2.34 -7.00
C LEU A 25 5.90 -2.87 -8.32
N GLY A 26 6.27 -2.27 -9.44
CA GLY A 26 5.91 -2.80 -10.76
C GLY A 26 4.46 -2.55 -11.18
N PHE A 27 3.82 -1.52 -10.66
CA PHE A 27 2.45 -1.20 -11.06
C PHE A 27 2.43 -0.58 -12.45
N PRO A 28 1.47 -0.94 -13.31
CA PRO A 28 1.29 -0.28 -14.58
C PRO A 28 0.87 1.18 -14.38
N PHE A 29 1.22 2.02 -15.32
CA PHE A 29 1.00 3.45 -15.19
C PHE A 29 0.69 4.12 -16.53
N THR A 30 0.12 5.32 -16.44
CA THR A 30 -0.06 6.22 -17.56
C THR A 30 0.65 7.54 -17.22
N ASP A 31 1.48 8.03 -18.13
CA ASP A 31 2.09 9.35 -17.99
C ASP A 31 1.10 10.38 -18.53
N VAL A 32 0.55 11.20 -17.65
CA VAL A 32 -0.44 12.22 -18.04
C VAL A 32 0.22 13.56 -18.37
N GLY A 33 1.55 13.61 -18.40
CA GLY A 33 2.33 14.78 -18.79
C GLY A 33 3.51 15.02 -17.87
N ASP A 34 4.65 15.31 -18.46
CA ASP A 34 5.89 15.73 -17.76
C ASP A 34 6.33 14.81 -16.63
N GLY A 35 6.14 13.50 -16.80
CA GLY A 35 6.53 12.51 -15.81
C GLY A 35 5.55 12.35 -14.65
N TRP A 36 4.37 12.95 -14.73
CA TRP A 36 3.33 12.74 -13.72
C TRP A 36 2.62 11.43 -14.00
N LEU A 37 3.04 10.38 -13.28
CA LEU A 37 2.52 9.04 -13.48
C LEU A 37 1.27 8.82 -12.65
N ILE A 38 0.24 8.27 -13.29
CA ILE A 38 -0.95 7.77 -12.60
C ILE A 38 -0.89 6.25 -12.70
N PHE A 39 -0.88 5.59 -11.55
CA PHE A 39 -0.73 4.13 -11.49
C PHE A 39 -2.09 3.46 -11.47
N ASP A 40 -2.20 2.39 -12.26
CA ASP A 40 -3.36 1.50 -12.19
C ASP A 40 -3.12 0.52 -11.05
N LEU A 41 -3.97 0.57 -10.05
CA LEU A 41 -3.85 -0.31 -8.90
C LEU A 41 -4.64 -1.59 -9.14
N PRO A 42 -4.18 -2.70 -8.52
CA PRO A 42 -5.01 -3.91 -8.53
C PRO A 42 -6.27 -3.71 -7.70
N GLU A 43 -7.02 -4.78 -7.55
CA GLU A 43 -8.24 -4.80 -6.76
C GLU A 43 -8.05 -4.19 -5.36
N ALA A 44 -9.11 -3.58 -4.82
CA ALA A 44 -9.06 -2.91 -3.53
C ALA A 44 -10.23 -3.33 -2.64
N ASP A 45 -10.05 -3.16 -1.33
CA ASP A 45 -11.14 -3.24 -0.35
C ASP A 45 -11.06 -2.05 0.60
N MET A 46 -12.04 -1.92 1.48
CA MET A 46 -12.11 -0.80 2.41
C MET A 46 -12.66 -1.29 3.74
N GLY A 47 -12.00 -0.86 4.82
CA GLY A 47 -12.49 -1.08 6.17
C GLY A 47 -12.65 0.24 6.90
N CYS A 48 -13.46 0.24 7.94
CA CYS A 48 -13.68 1.40 8.80
C CYS A 48 -13.39 0.99 10.23
N HIS A 49 -12.33 1.56 10.79
CA HIS A 49 -11.84 1.23 12.12
C HIS A 49 -12.21 2.36 13.08
N PRO A 50 -12.59 2.05 14.34
CA PRO A 50 -12.80 3.11 15.33
C PRO A 50 -11.57 3.99 15.49
N ALA A 51 -11.79 5.28 15.68
CA ALA A 51 -10.70 6.21 15.95
C ALA A 51 -10.07 5.92 17.31
N ASP A 52 -8.80 6.24 17.43
CA ASP A 52 -8.06 6.15 18.69
C ASP A 52 -7.69 7.58 19.12
N PRO A 53 -8.50 8.22 19.99
CA PRO A 53 -8.27 9.61 20.36
C PRO A 53 -6.94 9.87 21.06
N GLU A 54 -6.39 8.85 21.72
CA GLU A 54 -5.14 8.99 22.49
C GLU A 54 -3.93 8.38 21.76
N GLY A 55 -4.16 7.74 20.61
CA GLY A 55 -3.12 7.08 19.85
C GLY A 55 -2.78 7.78 18.55
N SER A 56 -2.22 7.04 17.65
CA SER A 56 -1.74 7.52 16.35
C SER A 56 -2.81 7.60 15.28
N GLN A 57 -4.06 7.22 15.60
CA GLN A 57 -5.14 7.09 14.62
C GLN A 57 -6.34 7.96 15.02
N PRO A 58 -6.22 9.29 15.03
CA PRO A 58 -7.35 10.17 15.36
C PRO A 58 -8.41 10.15 14.26
N ALA A 59 -9.60 10.61 14.60
CA ALA A 59 -10.69 10.70 13.64
C ALA A 59 -10.28 11.51 12.41
N GLY A 60 -10.68 11.05 11.24
CA GLY A 60 -10.31 11.67 9.98
C GLY A 60 -9.03 11.11 9.37
N THR A 61 -8.32 10.26 10.09
CA THR A 61 -7.14 9.57 9.55
C THR A 61 -7.55 8.51 8.54
N HIS A 62 -6.73 8.32 7.52
CA HIS A 62 -6.89 7.20 6.59
C HIS A 62 -5.53 6.63 6.26
N ASN A 63 -5.50 5.32 6.03
CA ASN A 63 -4.28 4.58 5.73
C ASN A 63 -4.41 3.84 4.42
N ILE A 64 -3.29 3.66 3.76
CA ILE A 64 -3.21 2.84 2.55
C ILE A 64 -2.31 1.65 2.87
N SER A 65 -2.83 0.46 2.56
CA SER A 65 -2.07 -0.78 2.67
C SER A 65 -2.08 -1.47 1.34
N PHE A 66 -0.99 -2.15 1.02
CA PHE A 66 -0.97 -3.11 -0.08
C PHE A 66 -1.17 -4.49 0.52
N TYR A 67 -1.97 -5.33 -0.11
CA TYR A 67 -2.15 -6.68 0.39
C TYR A 67 -1.72 -7.72 -0.64
N CYS A 68 -1.41 -8.92 -0.14
CA CYS A 68 -0.88 -10.01 -0.93
C CYS A 68 -1.38 -11.35 -0.37
N ASP A 69 -1.17 -12.41 -1.13
CA ASP A 69 -1.57 -13.76 -0.73
C ASP A 69 -0.45 -14.51 -0.02
N ASP A 70 0.80 -14.08 -0.19
CA ASP A 70 1.98 -14.72 0.40
C ASP A 70 2.95 -13.63 0.84
N ILE A 71 2.77 -13.17 2.08
CA ILE A 71 3.56 -12.04 2.58
C ILE A 71 5.05 -12.38 2.71
N GLN A 72 5.38 -13.62 3.10
CA GLN A 72 6.78 -14.01 3.24
C GLN A 72 7.49 -13.98 1.90
N GLY A 73 6.87 -14.54 0.88
CA GLY A 73 7.42 -14.53 -0.49
C GLY A 73 7.48 -13.12 -1.06
N THR A 74 6.45 -12.31 -0.81
CA THR A 74 6.41 -10.92 -1.28
C THR A 74 7.51 -10.07 -0.64
N VAL A 75 7.70 -10.20 0.67
CA VAL A 75 8.78 -9.50 1.39
C VAL A 75 10.14 -9.90 0.82
N ALA A 76 10.36 -11.21 0.63
CA ALA A 76 11.63 -11.68 0.07
C ALA A 76 11.90 -11.10 -1.32
N GLU A 77 10.88 -11.06 -2.17
CA GLU A 77 11.02 -10.50 -3.52
C GLU A 77 11.28 -9.00 -3.49
N LEU A 78 10.55 -8.25 -2.67
CA LEU A 78 10.74 -6.81 -2.58
C LEU A 78 12.11 -6.45 -1.98
N LYS A 79 12.60 -7.23 -1.02
CA LYS A 79 13.96 -7.06 -0.50
C LYS A 79 15.00 -7.27 -1.62
N ARG A 80 14.81 -8.25 -2.49
CA ARG A 80 15.70 -8.44 -3.64
C ARG A 80 15.71 -7.24 -4.56
N ARG A 81 14.61 -6.51 -4.64
CA ARG A 81 14.51 -5.28 -5.44
C ARG A 81 15.02 -4.04 -4.71
N GLY A 82 15.56 -4.21 -3.50
CA GLY A 82 16.12 -3.13 -2.71
C GLY A 82 15.14 -2.36 -1.85
N VAL A 83 13.96 -2.94 -1.57
CA VAL A 83 12.99 -2.31 -0.67
C VAL A 83 13.41 -2.54 0.77
N GLU A 84 13.41 -1.49 1.58
CA GLU A 84 13.76 -1.56 3.00
C GLU A 84 12.51 -1.75 3.84
N PHE A 85 12.47 -2.85 4.61
CA PHE A 85 11.35 -3.14 5.51
C PHE A 85 11.67 -2.68 6.93
N ILE A 86 10.60 -2.37 7.67
CA ILE A 86 10.67 -1.88 9.05
C ILE A 86 10.06 -2.95 9.94
N GLY A 87 10.91 -3.60 10.75
CA GLY A 87 10.46 -4.66 11.64
C GLY A 87 10.13 -5.97 10.94
N ASP A 88 9.67 -6.92 11.71
CA ASP A 88 9.33 -8.26 11.26
C ASP A 88 7.84 -8.37 10.93
N ILE A 89 7.47 -9.45 10.23
CA ILE A 89 6.07 -9.78 9.99
C ILE A 89 5.44 -10.16 11.34
N SER A 90 4.29 -9.53 11.65
CA SER A 90 3.55 -9.84 12.87
C SER A 90 2.12 -10.26 12.54
N ASP A 91 1.54 -11.11 13.39
CA ASP A 91 0.14 -11.54 13.26
C ASP A 91 -0.73 -10.61 14.11
N GLU A 92 -1.58 -9.84 13.43
CA GLU A 92 -2.45 -8.86 14.08
C GLU A 92 -3.89 -9.37 14.26
N GLY A 93 -4.12 -10.67 14.09
CA GLY A 93 -5.42 -11.27 14.22
C GLY A 93 -6.23 -11.25 12.93
N TYR A 94 -6.36 -10.09 12.29
CA TYR A 94 -7.04 -9.98 11.00
C TYR A 94 -6.14 -10.35 9.83
N GLY A 95 -4.83 -10.41 10.04
CA GLY A 95 -3.86 -10.74 9.01
C GLY A 95 -2.43 -10.62 9.49
N LEU A 96 -1.52 -11.00 8.62
CA LEU A 96 -0.08 -10.82 8.82
C LEU A 96 0.34 -9.47 8.25
N VAL A 97 1.15 -8.72 8.99
CA VAL A 97 1.45 -7.31 8.69
C VAL A 97 2.93 -7.03 8.80
N THR A 98 3.45 -6.22 7.88
CA THR A 98 4.76 -5.58 7.98
C THR A 98 4.70 -4.22 7.30
N HIS A 99 5.79 -3.46 7.38
CA HIS A 99 5.86 -2.12 6.82
C HIS A 99 7.14 -1.95 6.03
N PHE A 100 7.11 -1.07 5.02
CA PHE A 100 8.31 -0.75 4.26
C PHE A 100 8.36 0.75 3.95
N LYS A 101 9.57 1.22 3.69
CA LYS A 101 9.82 2.63 3.40
C LYS A 101 9.72 2.91 1.92
N MET A 102 9.14 4.05 1.61
CA MET A 102 9.14 4.61 0.26
C MET A 102 9.77 5.99 0.29
N PRO A 103 10.29 6.50 -0.85
CA PRO A 103 10.98 7.78 -0.87
C PRO A 103 10.11 8.94 -0.40
N GLY A 104 10.74 9.89 0.31
CA GLY A 104 10.10 11.12 0.72
C GLY A 104 9.33 11.06 2.02
N GLY A 105 9.73 10.17 2.93
CA GLY A 105 9.12 10.08 4.25
C GLY A 105 7.80 9.34 4.26
N VAL A 106 7.55 8.51 3.26
CA VAL A 106 6.34 7.70 3.15
C VAL A 106 6.61 6.30 3.64
N GLU A 107 5.70 5.77 4.43
CA GLU A 107 5.75 4.41 4.94
C GLU A 107 4.48 3.68 4.52
N ALA A 108 4.61 2.48 4.02
CA ALA A 108 3.46 1.70 3.56
C ALA A 108 3.35 0.40 4.35
N GLN A 109 2.12 -0.01 4.59
CA GLN A 109 1.84 -1.30 5.19
C GLN A 109 1.64 -2.33 4.09
N LEU A 110 2.19 -3.52 4.31
CA LEU A 110 1.93 -4.70 3.50
C LEU A 110 1.25 -5.72 4.40
N TYR A 111 0.15 -6.33 3.94
CA TYR A 111 -0.49 -7.34 4.76
C TYR A 111 -1.08 -8.47 3.93
N GLN A 112 -1.20 -9.61 4.60
CA GLN A 112 -1.86 -10.80 4.08
C GLN A 112 -3.09 -11.05 4.93
N PRO A 113 -4.30 -10.83 4.41
CA PRO A 113 -5.52 -11.03 5.22
C PRO A 113 -5.73 -12.49 5.59
N HIS A 114 -6.29 -12.71 6.78
CA HIS A 114 -6.73 -14.02 7.21
C HIS A 114 -8.16 -14.32 6.73
N TYR A 115 -8.84 -13.32 6.18
CA TYR A 115 -10.20 -13.47 5.66
C TYR A 115 -10.15 -13.60 4.13
N SER A 116 -11.23 -14.13 3.56
CA SER A 116 -11.40 -14.22 2.12
C SER A 116 -12.42 -13.21 1.64
N LYS A 117 -12.14 -12.57 0.53
CA LYS A 117 -13.07 -11.61 -0.08
C LYS A 117 -14.07 -12.37 -0.94
N LYS A 118 -15.26 -11.80 -1.05
CA LYS A 118 -16.25 -12.33 -1.97
C LYS A 118 -15.82 -12.07 -3.41
N PRO A 119 -16.13 -12.99 -4.34
CA PRO A 119 -15.87 -12.73 -5.75
C PRO A 119 -16.56 -11.47 -6.21
N ARG A 120 -15.89 -10.77 -7.13
CA ARG A 120 -16.40 -9.53 -7.71
C ARG A 120 -17.65 -9.82 -8.52
N LYS A 121 -18.72 -9.07 -8.25
CA LYS A 121 -19.93 -9.16 -9.08
C LYS A 121 -19.76 -8.34 -10.35
N ARG A 122 -20.31 -8.86 -11.43
CA ARG A 122 -20.29 -8.18 -12.72
C ARG A 122 -21.68 -7.68 -13.09
#